data_074d5990e54ff7b0f92fb55f2a4d4d6c
#
_entry.id   074d5990e54ff7b0f92fb55f2a4d4d6c
#
_cell.length_a   1.000
_cell.length_b   1.000
_cell.length_c   1.000
_cell.angle_alpha   90.00
_cell.angle_beta   90.00
_cell.angle_gamma   90.00
#
_symmetry.space_group_name_H-M   'P 1'
#
loop_
_entity.id
_entity.type
_entity.pdbx_description
1 polymer ?
#
loop_
_entity_poly.entity_id
_entity_poly.type
_entity_poly.pdbx_seq_one_letter_code
_entity_poly.pdbx_strand_id
1 'polypeptide(L)'
;MYAVGECSHTGVHGKNRLASNSLLEALVFGKRAADDIASLSKKDPDHVTVTEHKTDISGAPLPKGMRTEIRSIMQRSYFVLPDMDAVRVGLKRVDAILMRLKNGKFAITPDYCEALSLATVAHIILKEVDEG
;
A
#
# COMPACT_ATOMS: atom_id res chain seq x y z
N MET A 1 -4.98 -17.63 -4.91
CA MET A 1 -3.76 -16.79 -4.94
C MET A 1 -3.10 -16.89 -3.58
N TYR A 2 -1.77 -16.98 -3.50
CA TYR A 2 -1.00 -17.06 -2.27
C TYR A 2 -0.03 -15.89 -2.21
N ALA A 3 0.25 -15.40 -1.00
CA ALA A 3 1.29 -14.43 -0.73
C ALA A 3 2.16 -14.96 0.41
N VAL A 4 3.46 -14.97 0.23
CA VAL A 4 4.43 -15.47 1.22
C VAL A 4 5.64 -14.53 1.30
N GLY A 5 6.34 -14.53 2.43
CA GLY A 5 7.46 -13.63 2.67
C GLY A 5 7.04 -12.22 3.03
N GLU A 6 7.89 -11.24 2.79
CA GLU A 6 7.66 -9.85 3.22
C GLU A 6 6.45 -9.15 2.57
N CYS A 7 5.92 -9.69 1.47
CA CYS A 7 4.69 -9.19 0.84
C CYS A 7 3.40 -9.75 1.47
N SER A 8 3.53 -10.63 2.47
CA SER A 8 2.40 -11.22 3.18
C SER A 8 2.29 -10.67 4.60
N HIS A 9 1.05 -10.59 5.11
CA HIS A 9 0.80 -10.28 6.51
C HIS A 9 0.37 -11.56 7.23
N THR A 10 1.33 -12.29 7.78
CA THR A 10 1.08 -13.56 8.46
C THR A 10 0.61 -13.40 9.91
N GLY A 11 0.83 -12.22 10.51
CA GLY A 11 0.51 -11.95 11.92
C GLY A 11 1.46 -12.61 12.94
N VAL A 12 2.45 -13.38 12.49
CA VAL A 12 3.35 -14.16 13.36
C VAL A 12 4.27 -13.28 14.20
N HIS A 13 4.63 -12.12 13.70
CA HIS A 13 5.65 -11.26 14.32
C HIS A 13 5.08 -10.13 15.19
N GLY A 14 3.77 -10.02 15.29
CA GLY A 14 3.15 -8.89 16.00
C GLY A 14 3.49 -7.53 15.38
N LYS A 15 3.67 -6.52 16.23
CA LYS A 15 3.96 -5.15 15.77
C LYS A 15 5.38 -4.94 15.24
N ASN A 16 6.34 -5.78 15.64
CA ASN A 16 7.74 -5.63 15.25
C ASN A 16 8.43 -6.98 15.09
N ARG A 17 8.93 -7.25 13.91
CA ARG A 17 9.65 -8.48 13.58
C ARG A 17 11.09 -8.43 14.11
N LEU A 18 11.54 -9.49 14.78
CA LEU A 18 12.94 -9.67 15.13
C LEU A 18 13.82 -9.81 13.88
N ALA A 19 15.02 -9.29 13.95
CA ALA A 19 16.01 -9.42 12.87
C ALA A 19 16.20 -10.89 12.49
N SER A 20 16.42 -11.14 11.20
CA SER A 20 16.62 -12.48 10.60
C SER A 20 15.38 -13.38 10.52
N ASN A 21 14.29 -13.11 11.23
CA ASN A 21 13.09 -13.95 11.20
C ASN A 21 12.33 -13.88 9.87
N SER A 22 12.56 -12.86 9.03
CA SER A 22 11.93 -12.76 7.71
C SER A 22 12.28 -13.93 6.78
N LEU A 23 13.53 -14.37 6.82
CA LEU A 23 13.96 -15.49 5.99
C LEU A 23 13.30 -16.80 6.44
N LEU A 24 13.21 -17.03 7.76
CA LEU A 24 12.51 -18.19 8.32
C LEU A 24 11.02 -18.16 7.97
N GLU A 25 10.38 -17.01 8.10
CA GLU A 25 8.99 -16.83 7.69
C GLU A 25 8.79 -17.19 6.22
N ALA A 26 9.62 -16.63 5.32
CA ALA A 26 9.53 -16.89 3.90
C ALA A 26 9.69 -18.39 3.58
N LEU A 27 10.63 -19.07 4.21
CA LEU A 27 10.86 -20.50 4.00
C LEU A 27 9.69 -21.35 4.52
N VAL A 28 9.22 -21.10 5.74
CA VAL A 28 8.14 -21.89 6.35
C VAL A 28 6.83 -21.70 5.61
N PHE A 29 6.43 -20.47 5.36
CA PHE A 29 5.17 -20.19 4.67
C PHE A 29 5.25 -20.49 3.17
N GLY A 30 6.42 -20.35 2.55
CA GLY A 30 6.66 -20.81 1.18
C GLY A 30 6.45 -22.30 1.04
N LYS A 31 7.00 -23.09 1.97
CA LYS A 31 6.77 -24.54 2.00
C LYS A 31 5.28 -24.88 2.19
N ARG A 32 4.62 -24.25 3.18
CA ARG A 32 3.18 -24.48 3.43
C ARG A 32 2.32 -24.16 2.21
N ALA A 33 2.59 -23.04 1.55
CA ALA A 33 1.87 -22.67 0.33
C ALA A 33 2.11 -23.68 -0.80
N ALA A 34 3.33 -24.17 -0.97
CA ALA A 34 3.65 -25.19 -1.96
C ALA A 34 2.94 -26.53 -1.67
N ASP A 35 2.92 -26.96 -0.41
CA ASP A 35 2.23 -28.19 0.01
C ASP A 35 0.71 -28.08 -0.23
N ASP A 36 0.12 -26.92 0.08
CA ASP A 36 -1.30 -26.67 -0.14
C ASP A 36 -1.65 -26.63 -1.64
N ILE A 37 -0.87 -25.93 -2.45
CA ILE A 37 -1.02 -25.88 -3.91
C ILE A 37 -0.92 -27.30 -4.50
N ALA A 38 0.03 -28.10 -4.02
CA ALA A 38 0.21 -29.48 -4.50
C ALA A 38 -0.97 -30.39 -4.13
N SER A 39 -1.67 -30.09 -3.03
CA SER A 39 -2.85 -30.82 -2.60
C SER A 39 -4.11 -30.47 -3.38
N LEU A 40 -4.14 -29.31 -4.04
CA LEU A 40 -5.29 -28.90 -4.84
C LEU A 40 -5.37 -29.77 -6.09
N SER A 41 -6.54 -30.43 -6.29
CA SER A 41 -6.81 -31.11 -7.55
C SER A 41 -6.72 -30.11 -8.70
N LYS A 42 -6.04 -30.50 -9.79
CA LYS A 42 -5.99 -29.71 -11.02
C LYS A 42 -7.43 -29.50 -11.51
N LYS A 43 -8.01 -28.35 -11.14
CA LYS A 43 -9.18 -27.85 -11.88
C LYS A 43 -8.64 -27.24 -13.18
N ASP A 44 -9.30 -27.57 -14.29
CA ASP A 44 -9.07 -26.81 -15.50
C ASP A 44 -9.19 -25.32 -15.17
N PRO A 45 -8.22 -24.50 -15.59
CA PRO A 45 -8.35 -23.08 -15.36
C PRO A 45 -9.68 -22.63 -15.97
N ASP A 46 -10.59 -22.16 -15.11
CA ASP A 46 -11.77 -21.49 -15.61
C ASP A 46 -11.29 -20.46 -16.63
N HIS A 47 -11.90 -20.44 -17.79
CA HIS A 47 -11.59 -19.44 -18.81
C HIS A 47 -11.78 -18.06 -18.20
N VAL A 48 -10.70 -17.48 -17.71
CA VAL A 48 -10.72 -16.10 -17.23
C VAL A 48 -10.88 -15.23 -18.47
N THR A 49 -12.09 -14.76 -18.69
CA THR A 49 -12.33 -13.74 -19.71
C THR A 49 -11.65 -12.46 -19.23
N VAL A 50 -10.49 -12.17 -19.80
CA VAL A 50 -9.81 -10.90 -19.55
C VAL A 50 -10.63 -9.80 -20.22
N THR A 51 -11.37 -9.05 -19.43
CA THR A 51 -12.04 -7.86 -19.92
C THR A 51 -10.96 -6.76 -20.02
N GLU A 52 -10.68 -6.33 -21.25
CA GLU A 52 -9.83 -5.17 -21.45
C GLU A 52 -10.53 -3.93 -20.89
N HIS A 53 -10.09 -3.47 -19.73
CA HIS A 53 -10.50 -2.16 -19.21
C HIS A 53 -9.69 -1.09 -19.92
N LYS A 54 -10.32 -0.34 -20.81
CA LYS A 54 -9.71 0.87 -21.38
C LYS A 54 -9.52 1.86 -20.23
N THR A 55 -8.27 2.16 -19.92
CA THR A 55 -7.94 3.19 -18.94
C THR A 55 -8.41 4.53 -19.47
N ASP A 56 -9.28 5.20 -18.72
CA ASP A 56 -9.72 6.54 -19.05
C ASP A 56 -8.59 7.52 -18.75
N ILE A 57 -7.91 7.94 -19.83
CA ILE A 57 -6.86 8.95 -19.76
C ILE A 57 -7.41 10.37 -19.94
N SER A 58 -8.74 10.51 -20.12
CA SER A 58 -9.40 11.81 -20.16
C SER A 58 -9.43 12.40 -18.74
N GLY A 59 -9.00 13.63 -18.60
CA GLY A 59 -9.01 14.31 -17.32
C GLY A 59 -7.92 15.36 -17.18
N ALA A 60 -7.95 16.09 -16.08
CA ALA A 60 -6.94 17.10 -15.79
C ALA A 60 -5.59 16.44 -15.43
N PRO A 61 -4.46 17.05 -15.81
CA PRO A 61 -3.17 16.57 -15.37
C PRO A 61 -3.04 16.71 -13.83
N LEU A 62 -2.30 15.79 -13.22
CA LEU A 62 -1.99 15.88 -11.81
C LEU A 62 -1.17 17.16 -11.52
N PRO A 63 -1.54 17.96 -10.50
CA PRO A 63 -0.74 19.13 -10.11
C PRO A 63 0.70 18.73 -9.78
N LYS A 64 1.65 19.51 -10.30
CA LYS A 64 3.07 19.28 -10.04
C LYS A 64 3.37 19.41 -8.54
N GLY A 65 4.26 18.56 -8.04
CA GLY A 65 4.73 18.62 -6.66
C GLY A 65 3.87 17.86 -5.64
N MET A 66 2.72 17.30 -6.01
CA MET A 66 1.85 16.58 -5.08
C MET A 66 2.56 15.41 -4.38
N ARG A 67 3.33 14.61 -5.13
CA ARG A 67 4.12 13.51 -4.53
C ARG A 67 5.20 14.04 -3.58
N THR A 68 5.83 15.15 -3.92
CA THR A 68 6.82 15.81 -3.05
C THR A 68 6.18 16.35 -1.78
N GLU A 69 4.97 16.89 -1.87
CA GLU A 69 4.21 17.34 -0.71
C GLU A 69 3.91 16.18 0.25
N ILE A 70 3.41 15.05 -0.25
CA ILE A 70 3.13 13.85 0.56
C ILE A 70 4.41 13.37 1.26
N ARG A 71 5.51 13.25 0.53
CA ARG A 71 6.81 12.86 1.11
C ARG A 71 7.28 13.82 2.18
N SER A 72 7.11 15.13 1.97
CA SER A 72 7.48 16.16 2.94
C SER A 72 6.63 16.09 4.22
N ILE A 73 5.33 15.77 4.10
CA ILE A 73 4.46 15.53 5.24
C ILE A 73 4.99 14.33 6.04
N MET A 74 5.24 13.20 5.38
CA MET A 74 5.74 12.00 6.05
C MET A 74 7.09 12.22 6.71
N GLN A 75 8.01 12.94 6.04
CA GLN A 75 9.33 13.26 6.58
C GLN A 75 9.25 14.05 7.89
N ARG A 76 8.28 14.96 8.03
CA ARG A 76 8.11 15.78 9.24
C ARG A 76 7.35 15.04 10.34
N SER A 77 6.40 14.19 9.97
CA SER A 77 5.49 13.54 10.91
C SER A 77 6.01 12.19 11.41
N TYR A 78 6.67 11.44 10.52
CA TYR A 78 7.05 10.05 10.78
C TYR A 78 8.38 9.72 10.10
N PHE A 79 9.50 10.21 10.68
CA PHE A 79 10.83 9.84 10.17
C PHE A 79 11.50 8.84 11.12
N VAL A 80 12.31 9.27 12.06
CA VAL A 80 12.99 8.38 13.01
C VAL A 80 12.15 8.22 14.29
N LEU A 81 11.63 9.33 14.79
CA LEU A 81 10.73 9.35 15.93
C LEU A 81 9.47 10.14 15.53
N PRO A 82 8.28 9.59 15.72
CA PRO A 82 7.04 10.31 15.44
C PRO A 82 6.89 11.52 16.36
N ASP A 83 6.57 12.68 15.78
CA ASP A 83 6.08 13.84 16.50
C ASP A 83 4.55 13.82 16.43
N MET A 84 3.89 13.58 17.55
CA MET A 84 2.43 13.37 17.60
C MET A 84 1.63 14.58 17.12
N ASP A 85 2.10 15.81 17.38
CA ASP A 85 1.44 17.01 16.88
C ASP A 85 1.61 17.13 15.36
N ALA A 86 2.81 16.84 14.85
CA ALA A 86 3.06 16.79 13.42
C ALA A 86 2.31 15.63 12.74
N VAL A 87 2.14 14.48 13.41
CA VAL A 87 1.34 13.34 12.93
C VAL A 87 -0.11 13.77 12.71
N ARG A 88 -0.76 14.40 13.69
CA ARG A 88 -2.15 14.85 13.59
C ARG A 88 -2.36 15.90 12.50
N VAL A 89 -1.43 16.84 12.39
CA VAL A 89 -1.46 17.85 11.31
C VAL A 89 -1.23 17.18 9.96
N GLY A 90 -0.26 16.28 9.89
CA GLY A 90 0.08 15.51 8.69
C GLY A 90 -1.10 14.66 8.20
N LEU A 91 -1.77 13.94 9.10
CA LEU A 91 -2.94 13.13 8.79
C LEU A 91 -4.05 13.96 8.15
N LYS A 92 -4.41 15.09 8.74
CA LYS A 92 -5.42 16.01 8.17
C LYS A 92 -5.05 16.48 6.75
N ARG A 93 -3.78 16.76 6.51
CA ARG A 93 -3.30 17.20 5.18
C ARG A 93 -3.32 16.07 4.17
N VAL A 94 -2.89 14.88 4.58
CA VAL A 94 -2.93 13.67 3.73
C VAL A 94 -4.36 13.31 3.38
N ASP A 95 -5.30 13.41 4.31
CA ASP A 95 -6.73 13.19 4.07
C ASP A 95 -7.29 14.15 3.03
N ALA A 96 -6.96 15.43 3.14
CA ALA A 96 -7.38 16.42 2.15
C ALA A 96 -6.82 16.12 0.76
N ILE A 97 -5.55 15.70 0.66
CA ILE A 97 -4.93 15.28 -0.60
C ILE A 97 -5.62 14.02 -1.14
N LEU A 98 -5.86 13.03 -0.30
CA LEU A 98 -6.50 11.78 -0.69
C LEU A 98 -7.94 12.00 -1.19
N MET A 99 -8.71 12.83 -0.50
CA MET A 99 -10.04 13.23 -0.96
C MET A 99 -10.00 13.96 -2.30
N ARG A 100 -9.04 14.87 -2.48
CA ARG A 100 -8.85 15.58 -3.75
C ARG A 100 -8.49 14.62 -4.88
N LEU A 101 -7.62 13.64 -4.64
CA LEU A 101 -7.25 12.62 -5.62
C LEU A 101 -8.43 11.73 -5.99
N LYS A 102 -9.22 11.28 -5.01
CA LYS A 102 -10.36 10.39 -5.25
C LYS A 102 -11.54 11.09 -5.94
N ASN A 103 -11.79 12.36 -5.62
CA ASN A 103 -12.94 13.12 -6.13
C ASN A 103 -12.59 13.98 -7.35
N GLY A 104 -11.30 14.20 -7.63
CA GLY A 104 -10.85 14.97 -8.78
C GLY A 104 -10.96 14.16 -10.06
N LYS A 105 -11.30 14.85 -11.15
CA LYS A 105 -11.32 14.25 -12.49
C LYS A 105 -9.92 14.34 -13.11
N PHE A 106 -8.98 13.56 -12.55
CA PHE A 106 -7.62 13.49 -13.06
C PHE A 106 -7.48 12.39 -14.11
N ALA A 107 -6.63 12.62 -15.09
CA ALA A 107 -6.23 11.59 -16.03
C ALA A 107 -5.51 10.45 -15.30
N ILE A 108 -5.88 9.21 -15.57
CA ILE A 108 -5.23 8.03 -14.99
C ILE A 108 -3.87 7.86 -15.66
N THR A 109 -2.85 8.40 -15.05
CA THR A 109 -1.46 8.36 -15.48
C THR A 109 -0.60 7.68 -14.41
N PRO A 110 0.63 7.22 -14.72
CA PRO A 110 1.54 6.71 -13.71
C PRO A 110 1.74 7.68 -12.54
N ASP A 111 1.89 8.98 -12.81
CA ASP A 111 2.02 10.01 -11.79
C ASP A 111 0.81 10.10 -10.85
N TYR A 112 -0.42 9.97 -11.41
CA TYR A 112 -1.64 9.93 -10.63
C TYR A 112 -1.70 8.66 -9.75
N CYS A 113 -1.42 7.49 -10.34
CA CYS A 113 -1.45 6.22 -9.62
C CYS A 113 -0.43 6.20 -8.47
N GLU A 114 0.78 6.71 -8.71
CA GLU A 114 1.81 6.84 -7.68
C GLU A 114 1.40 7.81 -6.57
N ALA A 115 0.82 8.97 -6.91
CA ALA A 115 0.36 9.94 -5.92
C ALA A 115 -0.78 9.37 -5.06
N LEU A 116 -1.73 8.65 -5.67
CA LEU A 116 -2.83 8.01 -4.97
C LEU A 116 -2.33 6.91 -4.03
N SER A 117 -1.39 6.08 -4.49
CA SER A 117 -0.76 5.04 -3.67
C SER A 117 0.01 5.64 -2.50
N LEU A 118 0.83 6.66 -2.74
CA LEU A 118 1.58 7.37 -1.69
C LEU A 118 0.65 8.00 -0.65
N ALA A 119 -0.41 8.68 -1.07
CA ALA A 119 -1.37 9.28 -0.16
C ALA A 119 -2.11 8.22 0.67
N THR A 120 -2.48 7.09 0.06
CA THR A 120 -3.15 5.99 0.75
C THR A 120 -2.25 5.37 1.81
N VAL A 121 -1.00 5.06 1.47
CA VAL A 121 -0.03 4.49 2.42
C VAL A 121 0.29 5.49 3.54
N ALA A 122 0.49 6.77 3.20
CA ALA A 122 0.72 7.82 4.19
C ALA A 122 -0.45 7.96 5.18
N HIS A 123 -1.70 7.91 4.68
CA HIS A 123 -2.89 7.92 5.54
C HIS A 123 -2.90 6.73 6.52
N ILE A 124 -2.67 5.52 6.02
CA ILE A 124 -2.68 4.30 6.84
C ILE A 124 -1.62 4.41 7.95
N ILE A 125 -0.38 4.79 7.60
CA ILE A 125 0.72 4.89 8.57
C ILE A 125 0.42 5.96 9.64
N LEU A 126 0.03 7.17 9.22
CA LEU A 126 -0.22 8.26 10.17
C LEU A 126 -1.43 7.97 11.06
N LYS A 127 -2.46 7.33 10.54
CA LYS A 127 -3.63 6.92 11.30
C LYS A 127 -3.27 5.86 12.35
N GLU A 128 -2.53 4.83 11.98
CA GLU A 128 -2.06 3.79 12.90
C GLU A 128 -1.21 4.37 14.04
N VAL A 129 -0.39 5.36 13.74
CA VAL A 129 0.45 6.04 14.76
C VAL A 129 -0.39 6.93 15.68
N ASP A 130 -1.44 7.59 15.19
CA ASP A 130 -2.31 8.45 16.00
C ASP A 130 -3.24 7.64 16.93
N GLU A 131 -3.62 6.42 16.51
CA GLU A 131 -4.52 5.52 17.26
C GLU A 131 -3.77 4.57 18.21
N GLY A 132 -2.48 4.38 18.05
CA GLY A 132 -1.66 3.35 18.74
C GLY A 132 -0.92 3.72 19.91
#